data_764265a28017a894245b4e7a7d6fc42b
#
_entry.id   764265a28017a894245b4e7a7d6fc42b
#
_cell.length_a   1.000
_cell.length_b   1.000
_cell.length_c   1.000
_cell.angle_alpha   90.00
_cell.angle_beta   90.00
_cell.angle_gamma   90.00
#
_symmetry.space_group_name_H-M   'P 1'
#
loop_
_entity.id
_entity.type
_entity.pdbx_description
1 polymer ?
#
loop_
_entity_poly.entity_id
_entity_poly.type
_entity_poly.pdbx_seq_one_letter_code
_entity_poly.pdbx_strand_id
1 'polypeptide(L)'
;MLTDILLAWSAYWLPICEALTTQCTNPRREIRQLAFNSLQRALFSPELTSSDHREWTAIFGEVLFPLILRLLKPEVFSSDRDGMSETRVQAASLLCKVFLQYLVLLSEWEGMLDLWLKIIDIMDRLMNSGQGDSLVRNTLPQLSK
;
A
#
# COMPACT_ATOMS: atom_id res chain seq x y z
N MET A 1 -5.99 24.92 15.70
CA MET A 1 -4.67 24.36 15.42
C MET A 1 -4.70 22.94 14.93
N LEU A 2 -5.30 22.01 15.67
CA LEU A 2 -5.47 20.63 15.20
C LEU A 2 -6.33 20.53 13.95
N THR A 3 -7.41 21.32 13.88
CA THR A 3 -8.31 21.38 12.72
C THR A 3 -7.58 21.89 11.48
N ASP A 4 -6.69 22.87 11.61
CA ASP A 4 -5.93 23.43 10.51
C ASP A 4 -4.91 22.43 9.95
N ILE A 5 -4.28 21.63 10.82
CA ILE A 5 -3.35 20.56 10.43
C ILE A 5 -4.09 19.47 9.67
N LEU A 6 -5.28 19.07 10.14
CA LEU A 6 -6.11 18.06 9.47
C LEU A 6 -6.60 18.54 8.11
N LEU A 7 -7.00 19.81 8.02
CA LEU A 7 -7.41 20.43 6.76
C LEU A 7 -6.24 20.48 5.77
N ALA A 8 -5.03 20.85 6.25
CA ALA A 8 -3.84 20.87 5.41
C ALA A 8 -3.49 19.46 4.94
N TRP A 9 -3.57 18.46 5.81
CA TRP A 9 -3.29 17.07 5.46
C TRP A 9 -4.24 16.58 4.36
N SER A 10 -5.56 16.72 4.54
CA SER A 10 -6.53 16.25 3.55
C SER A 10 -6.53 17.11 2.26
N ALA A 11 -6.20 18.40 2.36
CA ALA A 11 -6.20 19.29 1.20
C ALA A 11 -4.96 19.13 0.32
N TYR A 12 -3.81 18.76 0.89
CA TYR A 12 -2.54 18.73 0.16
C TYR A 12 -1.92 17.34 0.09
N TRP A 13 -1.74 16.67 1.22
CA TRP A 13 -1.00 15.41 1.26
C TRP A 13 -1.80 14.24 0.69
N LEU A 14 -3.07 14.13 1.05
CA LEU A 14 -3.90 13.03 0.58
C LEU A 14 -4.06 13.04 -0.95
N PRO A 15 -4.38 14.19 -1.60
CA PRO A 15 -4.43 14.23 -3.06
C PRO A 15 -3.09 13.90 -3.74
N ILE A 16 -1.97 14.31 -3.14
CA ILE A 16 -0.64 13.99 -3.67
C ILE A 16 -0.41 12.47 -3.61
N CYS A 17 -0.70 11.84 -2.49
CA CYS A 17 -0.58 10.39 -2.33
C CYS A 17 -1.49 9.64 -3.30
N GLU A 18 -2.72 10.09 -3.47
CA GLU A 18 -3.66 9.49 -4.43
C GLU A 18 -3.16 9.60 -5.87
N ALA A 19 -2.61 10.75 -6.25
CA ALA A 19 -2.03 10.95 -7.57
C ALA A 19 -0.83 10.01 -7.79
N LEU A 20 0.02 9.85 -6.78
CA LEU A 20 1.15 8.92 -6.84
C LEU A 20 0.69 7.47 -6.99
N THR A 21 -0.38 7.05 -6.30
CA THR A 21 -0.91 5.70 -6.45
C THR A 21 -1.42 5.43 -7.87
N THR A 22 -1.97 6.44 -8.52
CA THR A 22 -2.39 6.33 -9.91
C THR A 22 -1.19 6.01 -10.81
N GLN A 23 -0.06 6.67 -10.61
CA GLN A 23 1.16 6.42 -11.39
C GLN A 23 1.85 5.11 -11.00
N CYS A 24 1.61 4.59 -9.81
CA CYS A 24 2.11 3.28 -9.39
C CYS A 24 1.52 2.12 -10.19
N THR A 25 0.46 2.36 -10.97
CA THR A 25 -0.14 1.38 -11.89
C THR A 25 0.13 1.72 -13.35
N ASN A 26 1.04 2.65 -13.63
CA ASN A 26 1.39 3.06 -14.99
C ASN A 26 2.01 1.87 -15.76
N PRO A 27 1.67 1.67 -17.05
CA PRO A 27 2.26 0.60 -17.86
C PRO A 27 3.77 0.71 -18.02
N ARG A 28 4.32 1.91 -17.97
CA ARG A 28 5.75 2.14 -18.06
C ARG A 28 6.44 1.86 -16.73
N ARG A 29 7.37 0.94 -16.74
CA ARG A 29 8.08 0.48 -15.54
C ARG A 29 8.82 1.61 -14.82
N GLU A 30 9.49 2.48 -15.58
CA GLU A 30 10.26 3.60 -15.02
C GLU A 30 9.37 4.59 -14.27
N ILE A 31 8.22 4.92 -14.85
CA ILE A 31 7.25 5.83 -14.20
C ILE A 31 6.70 5.18 -12.94
N ARG A 32 6.36 3.89 -13.02
CA ARG A 32 5.83 3.14 -11.90
C ARG A 32 6.82 3.09 -10.72
N GLN A 33 8.10 2.79 -11.00
CA GLN A 33 9.13 2.74 -9.99
C GLN A 33 9.38 4.10 -9.35
N LEU A 34 9.41 5.15 -10.16
CA LEU A 34 9.57 6.52 -9.67
C LEU A 34 8.41 6.90 -8.74
N ALA A 35 7.19 6.58 -9.14
CA ALA A 35 5.99 6.84 -8.33
C ALA A 35 6.02 6.07 -7.00
N PHE A 36 6.43 4.81 -7.02
CA PHE A 36 6.56 4.01 -5.80
C PHE A 36 7.60 4.60 -4.85
N ASN A 37 8.76 4.98 -5.36
CA ASN A 37 9.79 5.59 -4.54
C ASN A 37 9.31 6.90 -3.92
N SER A 38 8.59 7.71 -4.69
CA SER A 38 8.04 8.98 -4.20
C SER A 38 6.94 8.74 -3.15
N LEU A 39 6.06 7.78 -3.38
CA LEU A 39 5.01 7.41 -2.43
C LEU A 39 5.61 6.90 -1.12
N GLN A 40 6.60 6.02 -1.19
CA GLN A 40 7.26 5.49 -0.01
C GLN A 40 7.93 6.61 0.80
N ARG A 41 8.62 7.53 0.14
CA ARG A 41 9.21 8.70 0.82
C ARG A 41 8.15 9.55 1.50
N ALA A 42 7.03 9.82 0.81
CA ALA A 42 5.95 10.62 1.36
C ALA A 42 5.36 9.95 2.62
N LEU A 43 5.08 8.66 2.55
CA LEU A 43 4.46 7.92 3.66
C LEU A 43 5.36 7.78 4.88
N PHE A 44 6.68 7.81 4.70
CA PHE A 44 7.64 7.74 5.81
C PHE A 44 8.22 9.10 6.18
N SER A 45 7.73 10.19 5.57
CA SER A 45 8.13 11.54 5.91
C SER A 45 7.65 11.91 7.32
N PRO A 46 8.49 12.57 8.14
CA PRO A 46 8.06 13.02 9.48
C PRO A 46 6.88 13.99 9.44
N GLU A 47 6.75 14.77 8.37
CA GLU A 47 5.63 15.69 8.20
C GLU A 47 4.29 14.97 8.03
N LEU A 48 4.31 13.74 7.51
CA LEU A 48 3.10 12.92 7.35
C LEU A 48 2.85 11.98 8.51
N THR A 49 3.85 11.77 9.36
CA THR A 49 3.70 10.92 10.53
C THR A 49 2.83 11.63 11.56
N SER A 50 1.67 11.09 11.82
CA SER A 50 0.69 11.67 12.72
C SER A 50 0.23 10.66 13.76
N SER A 51 -0.11 11.16 14.95
CA SER A 51 -0.77 10.37 15.98
C SER A 51 -2.30 10.39 15.83
N ASP A 52 -2.82 11.18 14.88
CA ASP A 52 -4.27 11.27 14.67
C ASP A 52 -4.76 10.06 13.86
N HIS A 53 -5.71 9.31 14.44
CA HIS A 53 -6.24 8.10 13.82
C HIS A 53 -6.96 8.36 12.48
N ARG A 54 -7.45 9.57 12.24
CA ARG A 54 -8.11 9.92 10.99
C ARG A 54 -7.13 10.01 9.83
N GLU A 55 -5.90 10.47 10.10
CA GLU A 55 -4.86 10.57 9.08
C GLU A 55 -4.29 9.20 8.70
N TRP A 56 -3.87 8.40 9.67
CA TRP A 56 -3.28 7.10 9.32
C TRP A 56 -4.33 6.06 8.87
N THR A 57 -5.60 6.15 9.32
CA THR A 57 -6.65 5.31 8.74
C THR A 57 -6.93 5.70 7.28
N ALA A 58 -6.82 6.98 6.93
CA ALA A 58 -6.94 7.43 5.55
C ALA A 58 -5.77 6.91 4.68
N ILE A 59 -4.55 6.84 5.22
CA ILE A 59 -3.41 6.23 4.52
C ILE A 59 -3.75 4.80 4.10
N PHE A 60 -4.29 3.99 5.00
CA PHE A 60 -4.68 2.62 4.66
C PHE A 60 -5.88 2.58 3.72
N GLY A 61 -6.98 3.25 4.07
CA GLY A 61 -8.26 3.14 3.37
C GLY A 61 -8.33 3.86 2.03
N GLU A 62 -7.65 4.98 1.89
CA GLU A 62 -7.74 5.84 0.70
C GLU A 62 -6.49 5.81 -0.18
N VAL A 63 -5.36 5.33 0.32
CA VAL A 63 -4.11 5.27 -0.42
C VAL A 63 -3.69 3.83 -0.70
N LEU A 64 -3.41 3.05 0.33
CA LEU A 64 -2.80 1.72 0.19
C LEU A 64 -3.77 0.66 -0.32
N PHE A 65 -4.95 0.54 0.25
CA PHE A 65 -5.93 -0.45 -0.19
C PHE A 65 -6.40 -0.21 -1.62
N PRO A 66 -6.76 1.02 -2.04
CA PRO A 66 -7.09 1.27 -3.44
C PRO A 66 -5.95 0.98 -4.41
N LEU A 67 -4.70 1.25 -4.02
CA LEU A 67 -3.53 0.93 -4.83
C LEU A 67 -3.44 -0.58 -5.09
N ILE A 68 -3.52 -1.38 -4.03
CA ILE A 68 -3.42 -2.84 -4.15
C ILE A 68 -4.59 -3.41 -4.93
N LEU A 69 -5.80 -2.94 -4.68
CA LEU A 69 -6.98 -3.38 -5.43
C LEU A 69 -6.85 -3.07 -6.92
N ARG A 70 -6.24 -1.93 -7.27
CA ARG A 70 -5.95 -1.57 -8.65
C ARG A 70 -4.91 -2.50 -9.28
N LEU A 71 -3.87 -2.84 -8.53
CA LEU A 71 -2.83 -3.77 -8.98
C LEU A 71 -3.36 -5.19 -9.19
N LEU A 72 -4.48 -5.55 -8.55
CA LEU A 72 -5.13 -6.85 -8.71
C LEU A 72 -5.97 -6.94 -10.00
N LYS A 73 -6.27 -5.82 -10.64
CA LYS A 73 -7.08 -5.82 -11.87
C LYS A 73 -6.32 -6.50 -13.02
N PRO A 74 -6.97 -7.42 -13.75
CA PRO A 74 -6.30 -8.14 -14.86
C PRO A 74 -5.75 -7.22 -15.94
N GLU A 75 -6.46 -6.16 -16.31
CA GLU A 75 -6.03 -5.21 -17.33
C GLU A 75 -4.78 -4.42 -16.89
N VAL A 76 -4.65 -4.09 -15.62
CA VAL A 76 -3.45 -3.46 -15.10
C VAL A 76 -2.28 -4.43 -15.15
N PHE A 77 -2.49 -5.65 -14.69
CA PHE A 77 -1.46 -6.69 -14.69
C PHE A 77 -0.98 -7.00 -16.10
N SER A 78 -1.90 -7.11 -17.06
CA SER A 78 -1.58 -7.46 -18.44
C SER A 78 -0.76 -6.42 -19.17
N SER A 79 -0.73 -5.18 -18.67
CA SER A 79 0.05 -4.09 -19.28
C SER A 79 1.57 -4.31 -19.18
N ASP A 80 2.04 -5.00 -18.14
CA ASP A 80 3.45 -5.37 -17.94
C ASP A 80 3.52 -6.52 -16.93
N ARG A 81 3.31 -7.75 -17.36
CA ARG A 81 3.17 -8.91 -16.48
C ARG A 81 4.34 -9.08 -15.51
N ASP A 82 5.56 -9.07 -16.04
CA ASP A 82 6.75 -9.30 -15.21
C ASP A 82 6.99 -8.14 -14.25
N GLY A 83 6.89 -6.91 -14.74
CA GLY A 83 7.04 -5.73 -13.90
C GLY A 83 5.93 -5.58 -12.88
N MET A 84 4.69 -5.95 -13.21
CA MET A 84 3.57 -5.87 -12.28
C MET A 84 3.66 -6.92 -11.17
N SER A 85 4.28 -8.07 -11.42
CA SER A 85 4.57 -9.04 -10.37
C SER A 85 5.49 -8.43 -9.31
N GLU A 86 6.55 -7.75 -9.74
CA GLU A 86 7.46 -7.03 -8.84
C GLU A 86 6.73 -5.91 -8.10
N THR A 87 5.89 -5.17 -8.82
CA THR A 87 5.13 -4.06 -8.25
C THR A 87 4.15 -4.54 -7.17
N ARG A 88 3.52 -5.68 -7.36
CA ARG A 88 2.64 -6.28 -6.35
C ARG A 88 3.41 -6.64 -5.08
N VAL A 89 4.61 -7.20 -5.22
CA VAL A 89 5.48 -7.50 -4.08
C VAL A 89 5.88 -6.20 -3.36
N GLN A 90 6.24 -5.17 -4.10
CA GLN A 90 6.58 -3.87 -3.53
C GLN A 90 5.39 -3.26 -2.76
N ALA A 91 4.19 -3.35 -3.31
CA ALA A 91 2.98 -2.84 -2.67
C ALA A 91 2.66 -3.60 -1.38
N ALA A 92 2.78 -4.92 -1.38
CA ALA A 92 2.60 -5.75 -0.20
C ALA A 92 3.62 -5.40 0.88
N SER A 93 4.89 -5.23 0.48
CA SER A 93 5.97 -4.83 1.38
C SER A 93 5.71 -3.44 1.99
N LEU A 94 5.27 -2.50 1.17
CA LEU A 94 4.95 -1.14 1.62
C LEU A 94 3.80 -1.17 2.64
N LEU A 95 2.75 -1.93 2.37
CA LEU A 95 1.62 -2.09 3.29
C LEU A 95 2.09 -2.61 4.66
N CYS A 96 2.93 -3.64 4.66
CA CYS A 96 3.48 -4.19 5.90
C CYS A 96 4.36 -3.20 6.64
N LYS A 97 5.20 -2.45 5.93
CA LYS A 97 6.08 -1.44 6.54
C LYS A 97 5.28 -0.31 7.19
N VAL A 98 4.24 0.17 6.51
CA VAL A 98 3.36 1.21 7.05
C VAL A 98 2.60 0.68 8.27
N PHE A 99 2.11 -0.55 8.21
CA PHE A 99 1.46 -1.19 9.35
C PHE A 99 2.38 -1.23 10.57
N LEU A 100 3.63 -1.64 10.37
CA LEU A 100 4.62 -1.70 11.46
C LEU A 100 4.95 -0.32 12.03
N GLN A 101 4.99 0.70 11.18
CA GLN A 101 5.24 2.08 11.62
C GLN A 101 4.17 2.56 12.60
N TYR A 102 2.91 2.19 12.37
CA TYR A 102 1.78 2.62 13.19
C TYR A 102 1.36 1.56 14.23
N LEU A 103 2.13 0.49 14.39
CA LEU A 103 1.74 -0.66 15.22
C LEU A 103 1.40 -0.28 16.66
N VAL A 104 2.20 0.60 17.27
CA VAL A 104 1.96 1.04 18.66
C VAL A 104 0.64 1.80 18.77
N LEU A 105 0.38 2.73 17.84
CA LEU A 105 -0.87 3.48 17.81
C LEU A 105 -2.06 2.57 17.49
N LEU A 106 -1.87 1.62 16.57
CA LEU A 106 -2.90 0.67 16.17
C LEU A 106 -3.29 -0.27 17.32
N SER A 107 -2.33 -0.67 18.16
CA SER A 107 -2.59 -1.60 19.27
C SER A 107 -3.56 -1.03 20.31
N GLU A 108 -3.64 0.28 20.42
CA GLU A 108 -4.54 0.98 21.35
C GLU A 108 -5.85 1.43 20.70
N TRP A 109 -6.00 1.24 19.40
CA TRP A 109 -7.17 1.70 18.66
C TRP A 109 -8.23 0.59 18.55
N GLU A 110 -9.49 0.97 18.76
CA GLU A 110 -10.64 0.05 18.73
C GLU A 110 -10.82 -0.63 17.36
N GLY A 111 -10.50 0.08 16.28
CA GLY A 111 -10.63 -0.44 14.91
C GLY A 111 -9.49 -1.33 14.45
N MET A 112 -8.53 -1.65 15.30
CA MET A 112 -7.35 -2.44 14.91
C MET A 112 -7.72 -3.79 14.32
N LEU A 113 -8.66 -4.49 14.92
CA LEU A 113 -9.07 -5.82 14.46
C LEU A 113 -9.63 -5.78 13.04
N ASP A 114 -10.51 -4.81 12.78
CA ASP A 114 -11.11 -4.64 11.45
C ASP A 114 -10.05 -4.30 10.40
N LEU A 115 -9.10 -3.43 10.74
CA LEU A 115 -8.00 -3.09 9.87
C LEU A 115 -7.10 -4.31 9.60
N TRP A 116 -6.79 -5.07 10.64
CA TRP A 116 -5.98 -6.28 10.55
C TRP A 116 -6.62 -7.32 9.64
N LEU A 117 -7.92 -7.56 9.82
CA LEU A 117 -8.66 -8.49 8.97
C LEU A 117 -8.68 -8.04 7.51
N LYS A 118 -8.77 -6.74 7.27
CA LYS A 118 -8.72 -6.17 5.92
C LYS A 118 -7.35 -6.34 5.28
N ILE A 119 -6.29 -6.18 6.04
CA ILE A 119 -4.92 -6.40 5.58
C ILE A 119 -4.72 -7.87 5.20
N ILE A 120 -5.18 -8.79 6.06
CA ILE A 120 -5.11 -10.22 5.79
C ILE A 120 -5.89 -10.58 4.52
N ASP A 121 -7.10 -10.07 4.35
CA ASP A 121 -7.91 -10.32 3.16
C ASP A 121 -7.21 -9.83 1.88
N ILE A 122 -6.63 -8.64 1.92
CA ILE A 122 -5.90 -8.09 0.78
C ILE A 122 -4.64 -8.89 0.47
N MET A 123 -3.90 -9.31 1.48
CA MET A 123 -2.71 -10.16 1.29
C MET A 123 -3.10 -11.52 0.71
N ASP A 124 -4.20 -12.09 1.19
CA ASP A 124 -4.74 -13.34 0.64
C ASP A 124 -5.10 -13.21 -0.85
N ARG A 125 -5.75 -12.12 -1.21
CA ARG A 125 -6.08 -11.84 -2.62
C ARG A 125 -4.84 -11.69 -3.49
N LEU A 126 -3.80 -11.05 -2.98
CA LEU A 126 -2.52 -10.93 -3.69
C LEU A 126 -1.87 -12.29 -3.89
N MET A 127 -1.93 -13.16 -2.90
CA MET A 127 -1.33 -14.50 -2.99
C MET A 127 -2.14 -15.46 -3.86
N ASN A 128 -3.46 -15.32 -3.89
CA ASN A 128 -4.35 -16.20 -4.64
C ASN A 128 -4.73 -15.66 -6.03
N SER A 129 -4.28 -14.46 -6.39
CA SER A 129 -4.37 -14.00 -7.77
C SER A 129 -3.48 -14.88 -8.66
N GLY A 130 -3.71 -14.93 -9.98
CA GLY A 130 -2.91 -15.76 -10.89
C GLY A 130 -1.40 -15.54 -10.81
N GLN A 131 -0.94 -14.46 -10.19
CA GLN A 131 0.45 -14.15 -9.95
C GLN A 131 0.93 -14.57 -8.56
N GLY A 132 0.01 -14.93 -7.69
CA GLY A 132 0.33 -15.59 -6.43
C GLY A 132 1.11 -16.87 -6.64
N ASP A 133 0.89 -17.54 -7.77
CA ASP A 133 1.64 -18.75 -8.14
C ASP A 133 3.14 -18.50 -8.23
N SER A 134 3.57 -17.35 -8.73
CA SER A 134 4.99 -17.02 -8.80
C SER A 134 5.56 -16.71 -7.41
N LEU A 135 4.80 -16.06 -6.54
CA LEU A 135 5.19 -15.82 -5.15
C LEU A 135 5.27 -17.14 -4.38
N VAL A 136 4.28 -18.00 -4.55
CA VAL A 136 4.25 -19.32 -3.93
C VAL A 136 5.37 -20.20 -4.47
N ARG A 137 5.62 -20.19 -5.78
CA ARG A 137 6.72 -20.94 -6.40
C ARG A 137 8.10 -20.49 -5.89
N ASN A 138 8.26 -19.20 -5.59
CA ASN A 138 9.53 -18.69 -5.09
C ASN A 138 9.69 -18.92 -3.58
N THR A 139 8.60 -19.09 -2.84
CA THR A 139 8.61 -19.24 -1.39
C THR A 139 8.51 -20.70 -0.95
N LEU A 140 7.66 -21.50 -1.59
CA LEU A 140 7.44 -22.89 -1.23
C LEU A 140 8.68 -23.80 -1.39
N PRO A 141 9.50 -23.68 -2.48
CA PRO A 141 10.71 -24.50 -2.59
C PRO A 141 11.72 -24.25 -1.46
N GLN A 142 11.69 -23.05 -0.86
CA GLN A 142 12.55 -22.73 0.28
C GLN A 142 12.02 -23.33 1.58
N LEU A 143 10.70 -23.52 1.69
CA LEU A 143 10.07 -24.09 2.88
C LEU A 143 10.04 -25.62 2.86
N SER A 144 10.09 -26.22 1.67
CA SER A 144 10.06 -27.70 1.52
C SER A 144 11.45 -28.34 1.53
N LYS A 145 12.48 -27.53 1.64
CA LYS A 145 13.86 -27.97 1.82
C LYS A 145 14.31 -27.73 3.25
#